data_306903359ee2a11ccf1a366357f4dc59
#
_entry.id   306903359ee2a11ccf1a366357f4dc59
#
_cell.length_a   1.000
_cell.length_b   1.000
_cell.length_c   1.000
_cell.angle_alpha   90.00
_cell.angle_beta   90.00
_cell.angle_gamma   90.00
#
_symmetry.space_group_name_H-M   'P 1'
#
loop_
_entity.id
_entity.type
_entity.pdbx_description
1 polymer ?
#
loop_
_entity_poly.entity_id
_entity_poly.type
_entity_poly.pdbx_seq_one_letter_code
_entity_poly.pdbx_strand_id
1 'polypeptide(L)'
;MKRIILILSAAAMTLNASAAMIKGSVKDTEGRPVAGVVVTDGLNTVKTDAKGRFRMDADDDSRFVYISTPSGYVSATLEGKTLFYKEISEDIRKYDFIVRKNEKDDTSHNLIVIADPQISERSELPELQKHADDITAFVGQYDKDYTFGLCLGDIVGWDHSIYPEYNRIMNGSGFEYRY
;
A
#
# COMPACT_ATOMS: atom_id res chain seq x y z
N MET A 1 36.90 28.00 57.05
CA MET A 1 35.69 28.01 56.22
C MET A 1 35.91 27.07 55.05
N LYS A 2 35.34 25.86 55.10
CA LYS A 2 35.46 24.86 54.04
C LYS A 2 34.24 25.04 53.07
N ARG A 3 34.51 25.40 51.79
CA ARG A 3 33.46 25.48 50.72
C ARG A 3 33.22 24.08 50.18
N ILE A 4 32.00 23.58 50.39
CA ILE A 4 31.51 22.35 49.76
C ILE A 4 30.98 22.74 48.38
N ILE A 5 31.65 22.24 47.34
CA ILE A 5 31.16 22.35 45.94
C ILE A 5 30.26 21.15 45.71
N LEU A 6 28.95 21.42 45.56
CA LEU A 6 27.97 20.41 45.20
C LEU A 6 27.98 20.31 43.65
N ILE A 7 28.51 19.19 43.13
CA ILE A 7 28.45 18.88 41.71
C ILE A 7 27.10 18.19 41.45
N LEU A 8 26.16 18.92 40.86
CA LEU A 8 24.93 18.37 40.36
C LEU A 8 25.22 17.67 39.02
N SER A 9 25.33 16.36 39.01
CA SER A 9 25.38 15.57 37.78
C SER A 9 23.96 15.47 37.22
N ALA A 10 23.68 16.25 36.19
CA ALA A 10 22.48 16.07 35.36
C ALA A 10 22.65 14.79 34.53
N ALA A 11 21.98 13.71 34.94
CA ALA A 11 21.81 12.53 34.07
C ALA A 11 20.88 12.92 32.92
N ALA A 12 21.46 13.14 31.76
CA ALA A 12 20.68 13.24 30.52
C ALA A 12 20.08 11.86 30.26
N MET A 13 18.79 11.69 30.53
CA MET A 13 18.02 10.58 30.03
C MET A 13 17.88 10.80 28.51
N THR A 14 18.69 10.13 27.73
CA THR A 14 18.44 9.96 26.30
C THR A 14 17.17 9.13 26.18
N LEU A 15 16.04 9.76 25.85
CA LEU A 15 14.87 9.07 25.32
C LEU A 15 15.34 8.44 24.01
N ASN A 16 15.70 7.17 24.07
CA ASN A 16 15.79 6.37 22.87
C ASN A 16 14.36 6.26 22.32
N ALA A 17 14.05 7.03 21.28
CA ALA A 17 12.90 6.73 20.44
C ALA A 17 13.11 5.28 19.97
N SER A 18 12.29 4.37 20.48
CA SER A 18 12.34 2.98 20.06
C SER A 18 11.52 2.90 18.79
N ALA A 19 12.21 2.74 17.65
CA ALA A 19 11.56 2.43 16.41
C ALA A 19 10.47 1.37 16.61
N ALA A 20 9.26 1.63 16.09
CA ALA A 20 8.13 0.74 16.29
C ALA A 20 8.41 -0.60 15.59
N MET A 21 8.54 -1.67 16.39
CA MET A 21 8.77 -2.99 15.82
C MET A 21 7.48 -3.52 15.19
N ILE A 22 7.49 -3.66 13.89
CA ILE A 22 6.41 -4.27 13.10
C ILE A 22 6.73 -5.72 12.77
N LYS A 23 5.70 -6.55 12.81
CA LYS A 23 5.79 -7.98 12.48
C LYS A 23 4.50 -8.46 11.86
N GLY A 24 4.58 -9.49 11.03
CA GLY A 24 3.40 -10.05 10.38
C GLY A 24 3.74 -11.26 9.55
N SER A 25 2.82 -11.60 8.67
CA SER A 25 2.99 -12.69 7.73
C SER A 25 2.36 -12.37 6.37
N VAL A 26 2.88 -13.03 5.34
CA VAL A 26 2.28 -13.06 4.02
C VAL A 26 1.84 -14.50 3.72
N LYS A 27 0.58 -14.65 3.36
CA LYS A 27 -0.04 -15.94 3.02
C LYS A 27 -0.82 -15.82 1.73
N ASP A 28 -1.02 -16.94 1.05
CA ASP A 28 -1.98 -17.01 -0.03
C ASP A 28 -3.42 -17.19 0.47
N THR A 29 -4.37 -17.17 -0.44
CA THR A 29 -5.81 -17.36 -0.14
C THR A 29 -6.15 -18.75 0.40
N GLU A 30 -5.24 -19.73 0.27
CA GLU A 30 -5.38 -21.07 0.85
C GLU A 30 -4.69 -21.19 2.23
N GLY A 31 -4.15 -20.06 2.75
CA GLY A 31 -3.46 -20.00 4.03
C GLY A 31 -2.00 -20.50 3.99
N ARG A 32 -1.46 -20.83 2.81
CA ARG A 32 -0.07 -21.27 2.67
C ARG A 32 0.88 -20.07 2.82
N PRO A 33 2.02 -20.25 3.50
CA PRO A 33 2.98 -19.17 3.66
C PRO A 33 3.65 -18.83 2.32
N VAL A 34 3.87 -17.52 2.08
CA VAL A 34 4.61 -17.04 0.92
C VAL A 34 5.94 -16.46 1.38
N ALA A 35 7.02 -17.16 1.04
CA ALA A 35 8.38 -16.78 1.39
C ALA A 35 8.99 -15.81 0.38
N GLY A 36 9.98 -15.02 0.82
CA GLY A 36 10.75 -14.14 -0.07
C GLY A 36 10.02 -12.84 -0.47
N VAL A 37 8.83 -12.59 0.04
CA VAL A 37 8.08 -11.37 -0.22
C VAL A 37 8.81 -10.18 0.41
N VAL A 38 9.07 -9.16 -0.37
CA VAL A 38 9.64 -7.90 0.14
C VAL A 38 8.57 -7.13 0.89
N VAL A 39 8.88 -6.79 2.13
CA VAL A 39 8.07 -5.93 3.01
C VAL A 39 8.87 -4.68 3.31
N THR A 40 8.25 -3.53 3.26
CA THR A 40 8.92 -2.25 3.46
C THR A 40 8.00 -1.26 4.18
N ASP A 41 8.61 -0.31 4.86
CA ASP A 41 7.95 0.88 5.42
C ASP A 41 8.24 2.16 4.60
N GLY A 42 8.92 1.99 3.45
CA GLY A 42 9.37 3.07 2.58
C GLY A 42 10.86 3.37 2.71
N LEU A 43 11.45 3.13 3.85
CA LEU A 43 12.87 3.38 4.14
C LEU A 43 13.64 2.08 4.39
N ASN A 44 13.06 1.18 5.16
CA ASN A 44 13.63 -0.12 5.49
C ASN A 44 12.95 -1.23 4.69
N THR A 45 13.67 -2.32 4.43
CA THR A 45 13.14 -3.49 3.74
C THR A 45 13.56 -4.78 4.40
N VAL A 46 12.65 -5.76 4.45
CA VAL A 46 12.95 -7.14 4.85
C VAL A 46 12.25 -8.10 3.88
N LYS A 47 12.62 -9.38 3.95
CA LYS A 47 11.92 -10.44 3.22
C LYS A 47 11.25 -11.40 4.18
N THR A 48 10.11 -11.95 3.78
CA THR A 48 9.47 -13.02 4.54
C THR A 48 10.32 -14.28 4.58
N ASP A 49 10.32 -14.96 5.74
CA ASP A 49 10.99 -16.24 5.96
C ASP A 49 10.24 -17.42 5.27
N ALA A 50 10.78 -18.64 5.40
CA ALA A 50 10.15 -19.84 4.85
C ALA A 50 8.75 -20.15 5.40
N LYS A 51 8.36 -19.51 6.51
CA LYS A 51 7.01 -19.59 7.10
C LYS A 51 6.15 -18.37 6.75
N GLY A 52 6.60 -17.56 5.76
CA GLY A 52 5.92 -16.35 5.33
C GLY A 52 5.95 -15.20 6.34
N ARG A 53 6.79 -15.25 7.38
CA ARG A 53 6.81 -14.26 8.47
C ARG A 53 7.88 -13.21 8.23
N PHE A 54 7.62 -12.02 8.70
CA PHE A 54 8.59 -10.91 8.71
C PHE A 54 8.60 -10.20 10.06
N ARG A 55 9.69 -9.52 10.32
CA ARG A 55 9.89 -8.59 11.43
C ARG A 55 10.89 -7.53 11.01
N MET A 56 10.59 -6.29 11.27
CA MET A 56 11.47 -5.15 11.02
C MET A 56 11.22 -4.05 12.04
N ASP A 57 12.22 -3.23 12.28
CA ASP A 57 12.08 -1.99 13.02
C ASP A 57 11.65 -0.93 12.00
N ALA A 58 10.45 -0.36 12.19
CA ALA A 58 9.93 0.69 11.32
C ALA A 58 10.63 2.00 11.65
N ASP A 59 10.85 2.83 10.64
CA ASP A 59 11.29 4.19 10.84
C ASP A 59 10.20 5.01 11.54
N ASP A 60 10.59 5.94 12.41
CA ASP A 60 9.65 6.75 13.19
C ASP A 60 8.77 7.66 12.31
N ASP A 61 9.24 8.01 11.11
CA ASP A 61 8.51 8.82 10.15
C ASP A 61 7.62 7.97 9.21
N SER A 62 7.70 6.64 9.32
CA SER A 62 6.95 5.73 8.45
C SER A 62 5.50 5.62 8.88
N ARG A 63 4.58 5.87 7.95
CA ARG A 63 3.14 5.81 8.18
C ARG A 63 2.51 4.49 7.75
N PHE A 64 3.14 3.78 6.83
CA PHE A 64 2.59 2.58 6.22
C PHE A 64 3.63 1.47 6.14
N VAL A 65 3.17 0.24 6.28
CA VAL A 65 3.90 -0.96 5.89
C VAL A 65 3.22 -1.58 4.68
N TYR A 66 4.00 -1.97 3.69
CA TYR A 66 3.47 -2.54 2.45
C TYR A 66 4.34 -3.66 1.91
N ILE A 67 3.75 -4.47 1.05
CA ILE A 67 4.41 -5.57 0.37
C ILE A 67 4.60 -5.23 -1.12
N SER A 68 5.73 -5.63 -1.67
CA SER A 68 5.88 -5.77 -3.11
C SER A 68 5.21 -7.08 -3.53
N THR A 69 4.18 -7.01 -4.38
CA THR A 69 3.49 -8.22 -4.84
C THR A 69 4.49 -9.15 -5.53
N PRO A 70 4.71 -10.38 -5.03
CA PRO A 70 5.71 -11.27 -5.60
C PRO A 70 5.23 -11.84 -6.94
N SER A 71 6.19 -12.18 -7.83
CA SER A 71 5.90 -12.89 -9.09
C SER A 71 5.12 -14.18 -8.83
N GLY A 72 4.17 -14.50 -9.69
CA GLY A 72 3.24 -15.61 -9.55
C GLY A 72 2.09 -15.35 -8.57
N TYR A 73 1.94 -14.11 -8.08
CA TYR A 73 0.83 -13.71 -7.22
C TYR A 73 0.24 -12.37 -7.65
N VAL A 74 -0.99 -12.13 -7.25
CA VAL A 74 -1.65 -10.82 -7.30
C VAL A 74 -2.08 -10.43 -5.88
N SER A 75 -2.09 -9.14 -5.58
CA SER A 75 -2.57 -8.66 -4.29
C SER A 75 -4.07 -8.95 -4.15
N ALA A 76 -4.52 -9.25 -2.92
CA ALA A 76 -5.95 -9.32 -2.66
C ALA A 76 -6.58 -7.94 -2.84
N THR A 77 -7.85 -7.90 -3.23
CA THR A 77 -8.65 -6.69 -3.35
C THR A 77 -9.86 -6.75 -2.42
N LEU A 78 -10.26 -5.61 -1.90
CA LEU A 78 -11.50 -5.43 -1.17
C LEU A 78 -12.18 -4.16 -1.68
N GLU A 79 -13.40 -4.29 -2.18
CA GLU A 79 -14.16 -3.16 -2.73
C GLU A 79 -13.38 -2.35 -3.79
N GLY A 80 -12.61 -3.07 -4.64
CA GLY A 80 -11.78 -2.47 -5.67
C GLY A 80 -10.45 -1.88 -5.19
N LYS A 81 -10.17 -1.90 -3.89
CA LYS A 81 -8.88 -1.45 -3.35
C LYS A 81 -7.91 -2.62 -3.24
N THR A 82 -6.72 -2.44 -3.79
CA THR A 82 -5.64 -3.42 -3.67
C THR A 82 -5.05 -3.41 -2.26
N LEU A 83 -5.05 -4.55 -1.58
CA LEU A 83 -4.64 -4.69 -0.19
C LEU A 83 -3.14 -5.01 -0.06
N PHE A 84 -2.28 -4.13 -0.55
CA PHE A 84 -0.83 -4.32 -0.47
C PHE A 84 -0.15 -3.50 0.63
N TYR A 85 -0.89 -2.63 1.32
CA TYR A 85 -0.39 -1.78 2.41
C TYR A 85 -1.33 -1.76 3.62
N LYS A 86 -0.78 -1.36 4.76
CA LYS A 86 -1.50 -1.13 6.01
C LYS A 86 -0.90 0.08 6.72
N GLU A 87 -1.74 0.88 7.34
CA GLU A 87 -1.29 1.97 8.20
C GLU A 87 -0.60 1.42 9.46
N ILE A 88 0.54 2.01 9.83
CA ILE A 88 1.24 1.68 11.07
C ILE A 88 0.51 2.36 12.23
N SER A 89 0.13 1.58 13.23
CA SER A 89 -0.61 2.05 14.40
C SER A 89 -0.18 1.29 15.64
N GLU A 90 -0.15 1.96 16.78
CA GLU A 90 0.16 1.37 18.09
C GLU A 90 -0.83 0.27 18.50
N ASP A 91 -2.07 0.34 17.99
CA ASP A 91 -3.12 -0.63 18.26
C ASP A 91 -2.95 -1.93 17.45
N ILE A 92 -2.18 -1.89 16.37
CA ILE A 92 -2.00 -3.04 15.48
C ILE A 92 -0.81 -3.88 15.93
N ARG A 93 -1.09 -5.09 16.38
CA ARG A 93 -0.08 -6.06 16.85
C ARG A 93 0.57 -6.86 15.73
N LYS A 94 -0.11 -7.00 14.58
CA LYS A 94 0.33 -7.79 13.44
C LYS A 94 -0.14 -7.19 12.12
N TYR A 95 0.75 -7.21 11.15
CA TYR A 95 0.51 -6.74 9.78
C TYR A 95 0.49 -7.95 8.84
N ASP A 96 -0.62 -8.67 8.82
CA ASP A 96 -0.76 -9.86 7.96
C ASP A 96 -1.32 -9.45 6.59
N PHE A 97 -0.72 -9.99 5.52
CA PHE A 97 -1.11 -9.74 4.14
C PHE A 97 -1.56 -11.04 3.49
N ILE A 98 -2.49 -10.91 2.56
CA ILE A 98 -2.99 -12.02 1.74
C ILE A 98 -2.72 -11.69 0.28
N VAL A 99 -2.16 -12.66 -0.45
CA VAL A 99 -1.97 -12.61 -1.88
C VAL A 99 -2.69 -13.79 -2.54
N ARG A 100 -3.20 -13.61 -3.74
CA ARG A 100 -3.82 -14.68 -4.51
C ARG A 100 -2.81 -15.20 -5.53
N LYS A 101 -2.66 -16.51 -5.61
CA LYS A 101 -1.81 -17.13 -6.63
C LYS A 101 -2.28 -16.74 -8.01
N ASN A 102 -1.36 -16.25 -8.84
CA ASN A 102 -1.60 -16.08 -10.26
C ASN A 102 -1.23 -17.39 -10.97
N GLU A 103 -2.18 -17.98 -11.67
CA GLU A 103 -1.95 -19.24 -12.39
C GLU A 103 -1.42 -19.02 -13.81
N LYS A 104 -1.39 -17.76 -14.24
CA LYS A 104 -0.90 -17.34 -15.54
C LYS A 104 0.53 -16.86 -15.47
N ASP A 105 1.24 -16.90 -16.59
CA ASP A 105 2.56 -16.29 -16.75
C ASP A 105 2.44 -14.77 -16.61
N ASP A 106 3.12 -14.19 -15.64
CA ASP A 106 3.14 -12.76 -15.34
C ASP A 106 4.43 -12.06 -15.82
N THR A 107 5.15 -12.64 -16.75
CA THR A 107 6.38 -12.05 -17.32
C THR A 107 6.10 -10.86 -18.24
N SER A 108 4.84 -10.67 -18.66
CA SER A 108 4.40 -9.55 -19.50
C SER A 108 3.05 -9.04 -19.00
N HIS A 109 2.92 -7.72 -18.85
CA HIS A 109 1.65 -7.09 -18.45
C HIS A 109 1.43 -5.75 -19.15
N ASN A 110 0.17 -5.32 -19.13
CA ASN A 110 -0.23 -4.00 -19.59
C ASN A 110 -0.35 -3.06 -18.38
N LEU A 111 0.15 -1.86 -18.53
CA LEU A 111 0.02 -0.82 -17.53
C LEU A 111 -0.77 0.35 -18.12
N ILE A 112 -1.90 0.67 -17.50
CA ILE A 112 -2.67 1.88 -17.79
C ILE A 112 -2.25 2.95 -16.80
N VAL A 113 -1.68 4.03 -17.30
CA VAL A 113 -1.25 5.16 -16.47
C VAL A 113 -2.21 6.33 -16.66
N ILE A 114 -2.74 6.83 -15.56
CA ILE A 114 -3.58 8.03 -15.52
C ILE A 114 -2.84 9.05 -14.67
N ALA A 115 -2.72 10.26 -15.18
CA ALA A 115 -2.13 11.37 -14.44
C ALA A 115 -3.14 12.50 -14.31
N ASP A 116 -3.12 13.17 -13.17
CA ASP A 116 -3.86 14.39 -12.91
C ASP A 116 -5.35 14.38 -13.31
N PRO A 117 -6.16 13.41 -12.91
CA PRO A 117 -7.60 13.46 -13.19
C PRO A 117 -8.30 14.63 -12.52
N GLN A 118 -7.79 15.10 -11.41
CA GLN A 118 -8.02 16.37 -10.70
C GLN A 118 -9.50 16.80 -10.62
N ILE A 119 -10.38 15.84 -10.28
CA ILE A 119 -11.81 16.11 -10.12
C ILE A 119 -12.02 17.07 -8.95
N SER A 120 -12.43 18.28 -9.26
CA SER A 120 -12.59 19.37 -8.29
C SER A 120 -14.04 19.55 -7.83
N GLU A 121 -14.99 19.21 -8.70
CA GLU A 121 -16.42 19.36 -8.46
C GLU A 121 -17.21 18.12 -8.88
N ARG A 122 -18.32 17.85 -8.21
CA ARG A 122 -19.19 16.70 -8.52
C ARG A 122 -19.82 16.79 -9.93
N SER A 123 -19.91 17.97 -10.49
CA SER A 123 -20.35 18.20 -11.87
C SER A 123 -19.43 17.57 -12.92
N GLU A 124 -18.18 17.26 -12.57
CA GLU A 124 -17.18 16.64 -13.43
C GLU A 124 -17.24 15.09 -13.42
N LEU A 125 -17.96 14.50 -12.45
CA LEU A 125 -18.08 13.04 -12.34
C LEU A 125 -18.66 12.36 -13.59
N PRO A 126 -19.62 12.94 -14.33
CA PRO A 126 -20.09 12.36 -15.59
C PRO A 126 -18.99 12.27 -16.66
N GLU A 127 -18.06 13.21 -16.70
CA GLU A 127 -16.92 13.15 -17.62
C GLU A 127 -15.90 12.09 -17.19
N LEU A 128 -15.61 12.00 -15.89
CA LEU A 128 -14.82 10.91 -15.35
C LEU A 128 -15.42 9.54 -15.70
N GLN A 129 -16.75 9.40 -15.63
CA GLN A 129 -17.42 8.14 -16.00
C GLN A 129 -17.18 7.79 -17.49
N LYS A 130 -17.24 8.76 -18.40
CA LYS A 130 -16.92 8.51 -19.82
C LYS A 130 -15.47 8.05 -19.99
N HIS A 131 -14.52 8.68 -19.31
CA HIS A 131 -13.12 8.25 -19.35
C HIS A 131 -12.95 6.82 -18.82
N ALA A 132 -13.63 6.47 -17.71
CA ALA A 132 -13.62 5.11 -17.18
C ALA A 132 -14.25 4.08 -18.16
N ASP A 133 -15.30 4.48 -18.86
CA ASP A 133 -15.95 3.65 -19.89
C ASP A 133 -15.02 3.43 -21.10
N ASP A 134 -14.33 4.47 -21.55
CA ASP A 134 -13.36 4.40 -22.65
C ASP A 134 -12.17 3.50 -22.26
N ILE A 135 -11.63 3.65 -21.04
CA ILE A 135 -10.59 2.79 -20.53
C ILE A 135 -11.07 1.33 -20.47
N THR A 136 -12.29 1.11 -19.98
CA THR A 136 -12.91 -0.23 -19.92
C THR A 136 -13.01 -0.87 -21.30
N ALA A 137 -13.45 -0.11 -22.30
CA ALA A 137 -13.55 -0.57 -23.68
C ALA A 137 -12.16 -0.87 -24.28
N PHE A 138 -11.16 -0.04 -23.99
CA PHE A 138 -9.79 -0.24 -24.43
C PHE A 138 -9.18 -1.50 -23.79
N VAL A 139 -9.29 -1.63 -22.47
CA VAL A 139 -8.76 -2.78 -21.72
C VAL A 139 -9.50 -4.08 -22.07
N GLY A 140 -10.77 -3.99 -22.47
CA GLY A 140 -11.55 -5.15 -22.93
C GLY A 140 -10.94 -5.89 -24.13
N GLN A 141 -9.99 -5.25 -24.86
CA GLN A 141 -9.23 -5.86 -25.95
C GLN A 141 -8.04 -6.71 -25.45
N TYR A 142 -7.69 -6.61 -24.16
CA TYR A 142 -6.55 -7.27 -23.53
C TYR A 142 -7.01 -8.20 -22.42
N ASP A 143 -6.13 -9.09 -22.01
CA ASP A 143 -6.40 -9.96 -20.86
C ASP A 143 -6.35 -9.12 -19.56
N LYS A 144 -7.46 -9.07 -18.85
CA LYS A 144 -7.61 -8.31 -17.61
C LYS A 144 -6.67 -8.78 -16.50
N ASP A 145 -6.30 -10.05 -16.48
CA ASP A 145 -5.41 -10.63 -15.46
C ASP A 145 -3.97 -10.13 -15.61
N TYR A 146 -3.64 -9.51 -16.76
CA TYR A 146 -2.33 -8.91 -17.04
C TYR A 146 -2.39 -7.39 -17.19
N THR A 147 -3.50 -6.79 -16.84
CA THR A 147 -3.68 -5.33 -16.96
C THR A 147 -3.94 -4.74 -15.58
N PHE A 148 -3.18 -3.72 -15.22
CA PHE A 148 -3.41 -2.96 -14.00
C PHE A 148 -3.26 -1.47 -14.25
N GLY A 149 -3.88 -0.67 -13.37
CA GLY A 149 -3.85 0.79 -13.46
C GLY A 149 -2.95 1.40 -12.41
N LEU A 150 -2.35 2.52 -12.76
CA LEU A 150 -1.60 3.39 -11.85
C LEU A 150 -2.12 4.82 -12.02
N CYS A 151 -2.53 5.45 -10.92
CA CYS A 151 -2.86 6.86 -10.88
C CYS A 151 -1.72 7.63 -10.20
N LEU A 152 -1.15 8.62 -10.89
CA LEU A 152 0.09 9.30 -10.48
C LEU A 152 -0.14 10.52 -9.58
N GLY A 153 -1.32 10.66 -9.00
CA GLY A 153 -1.64 11.76 -8.08
C GLY A 153 -2.64 12.75 -8.65
N ASP A 154 -2.83 13.84 -7.93
CA ASP A 154 -3.83 14.89 -8.17
C ASP A 154 -5.21 14.34 -8.57
N ILE A 155 -5.66 13.34 -7.80
CA ILE A 155 -6.85 12.53 -8.10
C ILE A 155 -8.11 13.35 -7.96
N VAL A 156 -8.22 14.07 -6.84
CA VAL A 156 -9.30 15.03 -6.56
C VAL A 156 -8.68 16.38 -6.18
N GLY A 157 -9.40 17.45 -6.45
CA GLY A 157 -8.99 18.80 -6.07
C GLY A 157 -9.21 19.04 -4.56
N TRP A 158 -9.77 20.18 -4.22
CA TRP A 158 -9.89 20.60 -2.82
C TRP A 158 -10.99 19.86 -2.03
N ASP A 159 -12.03 19.35 -2.71
CA ASP A 159 -13.13 18.63 -2.07
C ASP A 159 -12.85 17.12 -1.98
N HIS A 160 -12.17 16.72 -0.92
CA HIS A 160 -11.86 15.32 -0.67
C HIS A 160 -13.09 14.42 -0.44
N SER A 161 -14.28 15.00 -0.26
CA SER A 161 -15.52 14.23 -0.16
C SER A 161 -15.94 13.55 -1.47
N ILE A 162 -15.27 13.89 -2.58
CA ILE A 162 -15.45 13.29 -3.92
C ILE A 162 -14.78 11.91 -4.05
N TYR A 163 -13.78 11.60 -3.20
CA TYR A 163 -13.05 10.31 -3.29
C TYR A 163 -13.92 9.06 -3.37
N PRO A 164 -15.00 8.91 -2.58
CA PRO A 164 -15.83 7.70 -2.68
C PRO A 164 -16.45 7.49 -4.06
N GLU A 165 -16.96 8.58 -4.68
CA GLU A 165 -17.54 8.52 -6.02
C GLU A 165 -16.48 8.29 -7.09
N TYR A 166 -15.33 8.96 -6.98
CA TYR A 166 -14.18 8.73 -7.86
C TYR A 166 -13.79 7.24 -7.85
N ASN A 167 -13.55 6.68 -6.65
CA ASN A 167 -13.18 5.28 -6.50
C ASN A 167 -14.24 4.33 -7.07
N ARG A 168 -15.51 4.61 -6.86
CA ARG A 168 -16.60 3.80 -7.41
C ARG A 168 -16.60 3.78 -8.94
N ILE A 169 -16.36 4.93 -9.57
CA ILE A 169 -16.31 5.06 -11.03
C ILE A 169 -15.09 4.30 -11.57
N MET A 170 -13.91 4.57 -11.03
CA MET A 170 -12.66 3.96 -11.51
C MET A 170 -12.62 2.44 -11.27
N ASN A 171 -13.12 1.96 -10.14
CA ASN A 171 -13.23 0.52 -9.86
C ASN A 171 -14.22 -0.19 -10.80
N GLY A 172 -15.17 0.54 -11.36
CA GLY A 172 -16.11 0.04 -12.38
C GLY A 172 -15.42 -0.37 -13.68
N SER A 173 -14.19 0.08 -13.95
CA SER A 173 -13.41 -0.26 -15.15
C SER A 173 -12.98 -1.74 -15.23
N GLY A 174 -13.09 -2.48 -14.12
CA GLY A 174 -12.93 -3.94 -14.08
C GLY A 174 -11.50 -4.45 -14.00
N PHE A 175 -10.52 -3.59 -13.73
CA PHE A 175 -9.14 -3.94 -13.38
C PHE A 175 -8.63 -3.14 -12.16
N GLU A 176 -7.51 -3.57 -11.58
CA GLU A 176 -7.01 -2.98 -10.35
C GLU A 176 -6.28 -1.66 -10.62
N TYR A 177 -6.65 -0.61 -9.89
CA TYR A 177 -5.89 0.62 -9.80
C TYR A 177 -5.07 0.67 -8.52
N ARG A 178 -3.87 1.26 -8.64
CA ARG A 178 -3.02 1.67 -7.51
C ARG A 178 -2.90 3.19 -7.53
N TYR A 179 -3.03 3.80 -6.37
CA TYR A 179 -2.95 5.23 -6.15
C TYR A 179 -1.70 5.55 -5.33
#